data_90ea9c1016f2c6c02b7713756ebb8528
#
_entry.id   90ea9c1016f2c6c02b7713756ebb8528
#
_cell.length_a   1.000
_cell.length_b   1.000
_cell.length_c   1.000
_cell.angle_alpha   90.00
_cell.angle_beta   90.00
_cell.angle_gamma   90.00
#
_symmetry.space_group_name_H-M   'P 1'
#
loop_
_entity.id
_entity.type
_entity.pdbx_description
1 polymer ?
#
loop_
_entity_poly.entity_id
_entity_poly.type
_entity_poly.pdbx_seq_one_letter_code
_entity_poly.pdbx_strand_id
1 'polypeptide(L)'
;MILLELLWAFLRVGLFAFGGAYGAIPLIRDIVLSYGWLTEDMFTYFVAVCESTPGPIMVNMATYIGSSQAGLWGGVFATIGVVLPAFIIIIVIVTLMKNLIDNKYVQAVLKGIFPCFIGIILATGIYFVVNNILGAPGTNTLDWKAILLTAILFSLSFGYQRIKKKTFSPILLIIISAGMGMLLY
;
A
#
# COMPACT_ATOMS: atom_id res chain seq x y z
N MET A 1 -14.64 -3.18 -27.27
CA MET A 1 -13.24 -2.78 -27.40
C MET A 1 -12.69 -2.33 -26.05
N ILE A 2 -13.40 -1.46 -25.33
CA ILE A 2 -12.90 -0.91 -24.07
C ILE A 2 -12.50 -1.94 -22.99
N LEU A 3 -13.20 -3.06 -22.87
CA LEU A 3 -12.87 -4.11 -21.88
C LEU A 3 -11.50 -4.76 -22.15
N LEU A 4 -11.18 -4.99 -23.42
CA LEU A 4 -9.87 -5.54 -23.82
C LEU A 4 -8.75 -4.50 -23.67
N GLU A 5 -9.04 -3.23 -23.91
CA GLU A 5 -8.11 -2.13 -23.69
C GLU A 5 -7.80 -1.99 -22.19
N LEU A 6 -8.82 -2.03 -21.32
CA LEU A 6 -8.66 -2.05 -19.88
C LEU A 6 -7.83 -3.25 -19.41
N LEU A 7 -8.17 -4.45 -19.87
CA LEU A 7 -7.42 -5.65 -19.52
C LEU A 7 -5.93 -5.52 -19.92
N TRP A 8 -5.66 -5.08 -21.14
CA TRP A 8 -4.29 -4.96 -21.65
C TRP A 8 -3.50 -3.85 -20.95
N ALA A 9 -4.13 -2.70 -20.69
CA ALA A 9 -3.52 -1.59 -20.00
C ALA A 9 -3.13 -1.99 -18.57
N PHE A 10 -4.05 -2.59 -17.82
CA PHE A 10 -3.78 -3.02 -16.44
C PHE A 10 -2.89 -4.28 -16.35
N LEU A 11 -2.84 -5.10 -17.38
CA LEU A 11 -1.86 -6.18 -17.47
C LEU A 11 -0.42 -5.62 -17.58
N ARG A 12 -0.22 -4.54 -18.34
CA ARG A 12 1.05 -3.82 -18.37
C ARG A 12 1.41 -3.26 -16.99
N VAL A 13 0.44 -2.64 -16.31
CA VAL A 13 0.65 -2.15 -14.93
C VAL A 13 1.10 -3.29 -14.02
N GLY A 14 0.39 -4.43 -14.03
CA GLY A 14 0.72 -5.58 -13.19
C GLY A 14 2.08 -6.20 -13.50
N LEU A 15 2.56 -6.13 -14.74
CA LEU A 15 3.88 -6.63 -15.15
C LEU A 15 5.01 -5.70 -14.76
N PHE A 16 4.83 -4.38 -14.88
CA PHE A 16 5.91 -3.40 -14.79
C PHE A 16 5.90 -2.58 -13.49
N ALA A 17 4.90 -2.77 -12.64
CA ALA A 17 4.82 -2.09 -11.35
C ALA A 17 5.81 -2.67 -10.33
N PHE A 18 7.09 -2.40 -10.52
CA PHE A 18 8.13 -2.75 -9.55
C PHE A 18 8.26 -1.62 -8.51
N GLY A 19 8.30 -1.99 -7.21
CA GLY A 19 8.47 -1.01 -6.14
C GLY A 19 7.22 -0.72 -5.32
N GLY A 20 6.19 -1.56 -5.43
CA GLY A 20 4.97 -1.46 -4.64
C GLY A 20 3.95 -0.49 -5.23
N ALA A 21 2.91 -0.20 -4.46
CA ALA A 21 1.74 0.57 -4.90
C ALA A 21 2.11 1.98 -5.38
N TYR A 22 2.98 2.67 -4.66
CA TYR A 22 3.40 4.03 -5.00
C TYR A 22 4.25 4.11 -6.28
N GLY A 23 5.03 3.06 -6.57
CA GLY A 23 5.76 2.96 -7.84
C GLY A 23 4.85 2.75 -9.05
N ALA A 24 3.66 2.19 -8.85
CA ALA A 24 2.68 1.96 -9.90
C ALA A 24 1.84 3.20 -10.24
N ILE A 25 1.69 4.15 -9.30
CA ILE A 25 0.84 5.35 -9.50
C ILE A 25 1.25 6.13 -10.76
N PRO A 26 2.53 6.48 -10.99
CA PRO A 26 2.94 7.17 -12.21
C PRO A 26 2.63 6.38 -13.48
N LEU A 27 2.84 5.06 -13.46
CA LEU A 27 2.58 4.20 -14.60
C LEU A 27 1.08 4.13 -14.93
N ILE A 28 0.22 4.02 -13.91
CA ILE A 28 -1.23 4.06 -14.08
C ILE A 28 -1.65 5.42 -14.64
N ARG A 29 -1.11 6.51 -14.09
CA ARG A 29 -1.38 7.88 -14.54
C ARG A 29 -1.09 8.05 -16.03
N ASP A 30 0.11 7.68 -16.46
CA ASP A 30 0.52 7.81 -17.86
C ASP A 30 -0.38 7.02 -18.80
N ILE A 31 -0.76 5.81 -18.42
CA ILE A 31 -1.68 4.96 -19.19
C ILE A 31 -3.06 5.62 -19.26
N VAL A 32 -3.64 6.00 -18.13
CA VAL A 32 -5.01 6.52 -18.07
C VAL A 32 -5.15 7.84 -18.83
N LEU A 33 -4.15 8.71 -18.76
CA LEU A 33 -4.12 9.96 -19.51
C LEU A 33 -3.90 9.71 -21.00
N SER A 34 -3.04 8.78 -21.39
CA SER A 34 -2.79 8.46 -22.81
C SER A 34 -4.00 7.88 -23.52
N TYR A 35 -4.83 7.11 -22.81
CA TYR A 35 -6.11 6.62 -23.33
C TYR A 35 -7.25 7.64 -23.23
N GLY A 36 -7.03 8.78 -22.56
CA GLY A 36 -8.05 9.80 -22.36
C GLY A 36 -9.20 9.35 -21.45
N TRP A 37 -8.98 8.35 -20.59
CA TRP A 37 -10.01 7.82 -19.69
C TRP A 37 -10.33 8.76 -18.55
N LEU A 38 -9.34 9.50 -18.05
CA LEU A 38 -9.50 10.47 -16.96
C LEU A 38 -8.69 11.74 -17.28
N THR A 39 -9.09 12.84 -16.65
CA THR A 39 -8.28 14.06 -16.56
C THR A 39 -7.32 13.95 -15.37
N GLU A 40 -6.32 14.84 -15.30
CA GLU A 40 -5.35 14.91 -14.21
C GLU A 40 -6.04 15.09 -12.84
N ASP A 41 -7.03 15.97 -12.77
CA ASP A 41 -7.77 16.24 -11.53
C ASP A 41 -8.57 15.02 -11.08
N MET A 42 -9.24 14.33 -12.02
CA MET A 42 -9.96 13.10 -11.73
C MET A 42 -9.01 11.99 -11.26
N PHE A 43 -7.84 11.88 -11.87
CA PHE A 43 -6.84 10.91 -11.46
C PHE A 43 -6.38 11.15 -10.02
N THR A 44 -6.07 12.40 -9.67
CA THR A 44 -5.68 12.77 -8.31
C THR A 44 -6.77 12.45 -7.29
N TYR A 45 -8.02 12.74 -7.63
CA TYR A 45 -9.17 12.35 -6.80
C TYR A 45 -9.27 10.83 -6.63
N PHE A 46 -9.07 10.06 -7.69
CA PHE A 46 -9.12 8.60 -7.63
C PHE A 46 -8.01 8.01 -6.77
N VAL A 47 -6.80 8.59 -6.81
CA VAL A 47 -5.70 8.20 -5.90
C VAL A 47 -6.12 8.40 -4.45
N ALA A 48 -6.65 9.56 -4.10
CA ALA A 48 -7.08 9.86 -2.73
C ALA A 48 -8.16 8.91 -2.23
N VAL A 49 -9.13 8.57 -3.09
CA VAL A 49 -10.19 7.59 -2.76
C VAL A 49 -9.59 6.19 -2.54
N CYS A 50 -8.67 5.77 -3.41
CA CYS A 50 -8.03 4.46 -3.29
C CYS A 50 -7.12 4.35 -2.06
N GLU A 51 -6.45 5.42 -1.66
CA GLU A 51 -5.66 5.47 -0.42
C GLU A 51 -6.55 5.40 0.83
N SER A 52 -7.75 5.95 0.76
CA SER A 52 -8.73 5.89 1.85
C SER A 52 -9.47 4.55 1.91
N THR A 53 -9.37 3.73 0.87
CA THR A 53 -10.06 2.44 0.78
C THR A 53 -9.15 1.32 1.29
N PRO A 54 -9.59 0.48 2.25
CA PRO A 54 -8.77 -0.62 2.73
C PRO A 54 -8.53 -1.65 1.62
N GLY A 55 -7.24 -1.95 1.37
CA GLY A 55 -6.83 -2.92 0.35
C GLY A 55 -5.58 -2.48 -0.44
N PRO A 56 -5.12 -3.30 -1.38
CA PRO A 56 -3.99 -2.94 -2.23
C PRO A 56 -4.34 -1.77 -3.16
N ILE A 57 -3.65 -0.65 -3.03
CA ILE A 57 -3.93 0.59 -3.78
C ILE A 57 -4.01 0.32 -5.30
N MET A 58 -3.09 -0.47 -5.87
CA MET A 58 -3.09 -0.82 -7.30
C MET A 58 -4.40 -1.52 -7.72
N VAL A 59 -4.87 -2.45 -6.91
CA VAL A 59 -6.10 -3.22 -7.19
C VAL A 59 -7.31 -2.30 -7.05
N ASN A 60 -7.34 -1.46 -6.02
CA ASN A 60 -8.40 -0.47 -5.82
C ASN A 60 -8.46 0.51 -7.00
N MET A 61 -7.31 1.03 -7.46
CA MET A 61 -7.23 1.91 -8.62
C MET A 61 -7.72 1.22 -9.90
N ALA A 62 -7.27 0.00 -10.16
CA ALA A 62 -7.70 -0.77 -11.32
C ALA A 62 -9.22 -0.98 -11.32
N THR A 63 -9.76 -1.41 -10.18
CA THR A 63 -11.20 -1.64 -10.02
C THR A 63 -11.98 -0.34 -10.22
N TYR A 64 -11.53 0.75 -9.62
CA TYR A 64 -12.24 2.02 -9.65
C TYR A 64 -12.19 2.66 -11.04
N ILE A 65 -11.01 2.72 -11.68
CA ILE A 65 -10.86 3.22 -13.04
C ILE A 65 -11.64 2.36 -14.02
N GLY A 66 -11.50 1.04 -13.94
CA GLY A 66 -12.25 0.13 -14.80
C GLY A 66 -13.75 0.29 -14.66
N SER A 67 -14.25 0.42 -13.43
CA SER A 67 -15.67 0.63 -13.17
C SER A 67 -16.16 1.98 -13.68
N SER A 68 -15.38 3.01 -13.64
CA SER A 68 -15.75 4.33 -14.18
C SER A 68 -15.86 4.33 -15.70
N GLN A 69 -15.09 3.47 -16.41
CA GLN A 69 -15.05 3.42 -17.87
C GLN A 69 -16.10 2.46 -18.48
N ALA A 70 -16.34 1.32 -17.85
CA ALA A 70 -17.21 0.27 -18.41
C ALA A 70 -18.07 -0.45 -17.34
N GLY A 71 -18.39 0.24 -16.24
CA GLY A 71 -19.22 -0.30 -15.18
C GLY A 71 -18.61 -1.55 -14.53
N LEU A 72 -19.45 -2.43 -14.00
CA LEU A 72 -19.02 -3.62 -13.26
C LEU A 72 -18.02 -4.48 -14.03
N TRP A 73 -18.25 -4.70 -15.32
CA TRP A 73 -17.36 -5.52 -16.16
C TRP A 73 -16.01 -4.83 -16.40
N GLY A 74 -15.99 -3.52 -16.52
CA GLY A 74 -14.74 -2.75 -16.59
C GLY A 74 -13.88 -2.94 -15.35
N GLY A 75 -14.48 -2.85 -14.17
CA GLY A 75 -13.81 -3.13 -12.91
C GLY A 75 -13.24 -4.54 -12.83
N VAL A 76 -14.02 -5.56 -13.23
CA VAL A 76 -13.57 -6.97 -13.23
C VAL A 76 -12.38 -7.18 -14.16
N PHE A 77 -12.46 -6.72 -15.41
CA PHE A 77 -11.38 -6.88 -16.39
C PHE A 77 -10.11 -6.14 -16.00
N ALA A 78 -10.22 -4.93 -15.51
CA ALA A 78 -9.08 -4.15 -15.03
C ALA A 78 -8.40 -4.82 -13.81
N THR A 79 -9.20 -5.30 -12.85
CA THR A 79 -8.70 -6.01 -11.66
C THR A 79 -8.00 -7.31 -12.03
N ILE A 80 -8.59 -8.12 -12.91
CA ILE A 80 -7.94 -9.34 -13.43
C ILE A 80 -6.62 -8.96 -14.12
N GLY A 81 -6.62 -7.90 -14.94
CA GLY A 81 -5.44 -7.43 -15.64
C GLY A 81 -4.27 -7.13 -14.70
N VAL A 82 -4.51 -6.44 -13.60
CA VAL A 82 -3.43 -6.07 -12.67
C VAL A 82 -2.95 -7.23 -11.80
N VAL A 83 -3.84 -8.17 -11.44
CA VAL A 83 -3.50 -9.29 -10.53
C VAL A 83 -2.89 -10.47 -11.28
N LEU A 84 -3.34 -10.75 -12.49
CA LEU A 84 -2.99 -11.95 -13.26
C LEU A 84 -1.48 -12.10 -13.48
N PRO A 85 -0.70 -11.06 -13.88
CA PRO A 85 0.73 -11.21 -14.08
C PRO A 85 1.48 -11.57 -12.80
N ALA A 86 1.16 -10.91 -11.69
CA ALA A 86 1.77 -11.22 -10.41
C ALA A 86 1.47 -12.66 -9.97
N PHE A 87 0.24 -13.11 -10.16
CA PHE A 87 -0.18 -14.47 -9.85
C PHE A 87 0.59 -15.52 -10.68
N ILE A 88 0.72 -15.29 -11.98
CA ILE A 88 1.47 -16.20 -12.87
C ILE A 88 2.94 -16.24 -12.47
N ILE A 89 3.57 -15.07 -12.24
CA ILE A 89 4.96 -14.99 -11.83
C ILE A 89 5.21 -15.76 -10.54
N ILE A 90 4.34 -15.60 -9.54
CA ILE A 90 4.45 -16.31 -8.27
C ILE A 90 4.35 -17.82 -8.47
N ILE A 91 3.39 -18.31 -9.26
CA ILE A 91 3.26 -19.74 -9.56
C ILE A 91 4.52 -20.28 -10.23
N VAL A 92 5.04 -19.56 -11.23
CA VAL A 92 6.27 -19.97 -11.94
C VAL A 92 7.44 -20.03 -10.97
N ILE A 93 7.62 -18.99 -10.15
CA ILE A 93 8.71 -18.95 -9.15
C ILE A 93 8.58 -20.10 -8.16
N VAL A 94 7.40 -20.32 -7.57
CA VAL A 94 7.17 -21.41 -6.59
C VAL A 94 7.44 -22.76 -7.22
N THR A 95 7.00 -22.99 -8.46
CA THR A 95 7.19 -24.26 -9.16
C THR A 95 8.69 -24.51 -9.45
N LEU A 96 9.39 -23.50 -9.93
CA LEU A 96 10.83 -23.59 -10.21
C LEU A 96 11.66 -23.71 -8.94
N MET A 97 11.27 -23.02 -7.88
CA MET A 97 12.02 -22.98 -6.63
C MET A 97 11.74 -24.17 -5.69
N LYS A 98 10.75 -25.01 -5.99
CA LYS A 98 10.39 -26.17 -5.16
C LYS A 98 11.60 -27.04 -4.80
N ASN A 99 12.53 -27.23 -5.73
CA ASN A 99 13.75 -28.02 -5.55
C ASN A 99 14.93 -27.17 -5.04
N LEU A 100 14.80 -25.83 -5.07
CA LEU A 100 15.87 -24.89 -4.67
C LEU A 100 15.71 -24.43 -3.22
N ILE A 101 14.49 -24.50 -2.65
CA ILE A 101 14.21 -24.05 -1.27
C ILE A 101 15.05 -24.84 -0.24
N ASP A 102 15.35 -26.12 -0.53
CA ASP A 102 16.17 -26.96 0.35
C ASP A 102 17.67 -26.69 0.20
N ASN A 103 18.09 -25.87 -0.76
CA ASN A 103 19.47 -25.49 -0.96
C ASN A 103 19.94 -24.54 0.14
N LYS A 104 21.06 -24.88 0.82
CA LYS A 104 21.64 -24.10 1.92
C LYS A 104 21.95 -22.64 1.53
N TYR A 105 22.37 -22.41 0.29
CA TYR A 105 22.67 -21.05 -0.20
C TYR A 105 21.40 -20.21 -0.37
N VAL A 106 20.32 -20.79 -0.89
CA VAL A 106 19.03 -20.13 -1.04
C VAL A 106 18.45 -19.79 0.33
N GLN A 107 18.52 -20.72 1.28
CA GLN A 107 18.09 -20.47 2.67
C GLN A 107 18.92 -19.37 3.35
N ALA A 108 20.22 -19.31 3.10
CA ALA A 108 21.06 -18.25 3.65
C ALA A 108 20.67 -16.87 3.10
N VAL A 109 20.39 -16.76 1.80
CA VAL A 109 19.90 -15.53 1.16
C VAL A 109 18.54 -15.13 1.73
N LEU A 110 17.60 -16.06 1.83
CA LEU A 110 16.26 -15.79 2.39
C LEU A 110 16.35 -15.33 3.85
N LYS A 111 17.20 -15.96 4.66
CA LYS A 111 17.43 -15.53 6.05
C LYS A 111 18.06 -14.15 6.14
N GLY A 112 18.92 -13.77 5.17
CA GLY A 112 19.51 -12.44 5.10
C GLY A 112 18.54 -11.34 4.66
N ILE A 113 17.54 -11.67 3.82
CA ILE A 113 16.52 -10.73 3.35
C ILE A 113 15.55 -10.34 4.48
N PHE A 114 15.24 -11.24 5.40
CA PHE A 114 14.25 -11.00 6.46
C PHE A 114 14.57 -9.78 7.35
N PRO A 115 15.80 -9.61 7.88
CA PRO A 115 16.16 -8.41 8.63
C PRO A 115 16.13 -7.13 7.78
N CYS A 116 16.38 -7.21 6.47
CA CYS A 116 16.25 -6.06 5.58
C CYS A 116 14.80 -5.55 5.50
N PHE A 117 13.83 -6.46 5.39
CA PHE A 117 12.41 -6.08 5.44
C PHE A 117 12.02 -5.44 6.77
N ILE A 118 12.49 -5.99 7.89
CA ILE A 118 12.27 -5.39 9.21
C ILE A 118 12.85 -3.97 9.26
N GLY A 119 14.06 -3.78 8.73
CA GLY A 119 14.70 -2.46 8.66
C GLY A 119 13.89 -1.46 7.84
N ILE A 120 13.37 -1.86 6.67
CA ILE A 120 12.55 -1.00 5.81
C ILE A 120 11.24 -0.62 6.52
N ILE A 121 10.56 -1.57 7.15
CA ILE A 121 9.31 -1.30 7.88
C ILE A 121 9.55 -0.34 9.05
N LEU A 122 10.62 -0.55 9.82
CA LEU A 122 10.99 0.34 10.92
C LEU A 122 11.35 1.74 10.42
N ALA A 123 12.17 1.84 9.36
CA ALA A 123 12.53 3.12 8.76
C ALA A 123 11.30 3.89 8.27
N THR A 124 10.38 3.21 7.61
CA THR A 124 9.11 3.80 7.15
C THR A 124 8.26 4.26 8.32
N GLY A 125 8.14 3.46 9.38
CA GLY A 125 7.41 3.82 10.59
C GLY A 125 8.01 5.05 11.27
N ILE A 126 9.33 5.11 11.43
CA ILE A 126 10.02 6.27 11.99
C ILE A 126 9.82 7.50 11.10
N TYR A 127 9.93 7.34 9.79
CA TYR A 127 9.72 8.43 8.83
C TYR A 127 8.32 9.04 8.96
N PHE A 128 7.26 8.23 9.05
CA PHE A 128 5.91 8.72 9.27
C PHE A 128 5.74 9.45 10.62
N VAL A 129 6.31 8.91 11.69
CA VAL A 129 6.26 9.55 13.01
C VAL A 129 6.98 10.91 12.98
N VAL A 130 8.17 10.96 12.39
CA VAL A 130 8.97 12.20 12.29
C VAL A 130 8.24 13.25 11.42
N ASN A 131 7.69 12.85 10.28
CA ASN A 131 6.94 13.76 9.42
C ASN A 131 5.68 14.31 10.07
N ASN A 132 4.96 13.50 10.83
CA ASN A 132 3.78 13.97 11.57
C ASN A 132 4.14 14.94 12.70
N ILE A 133 5.29 14.78 13.32
CA ILE A 133 5.77 15.64 14.40
C ILE A 133 6.32 16.97 13.87
N LEU A 134 7.08 16.92 12.77
CA LEU A 134 7.73 18.10 12.18
C LEU A 134 6.83 18.92 11.25
N GLY A 135 5.61 18.42 10.94
CA GLY A 135 4.72 19.03 9.96
C GLY A 135 5.16 18.80 8.51
N ALA A 136 4.41 19.34 7.56
CA ALA A 136 4.73 19.21 6.13
C ALA A 136 6.11 19.83 5.80
N PRO A 137 6.85 19.28 4.82
CA PRO A 137 8.14 19.82 4.39
C PRO A 137 8.03 21.31 4.04
N GLY A 138 8.61 22.18 4.87
CA GLY A 138 8.57 23.63 4.70
C GLY A 138 7.87 24.43 5.80
N THR A 139 7.16 23.77 6.70
CA THR A 139 6.60 24.41 7.90
C THR A 139 7.34 23.89 9.13
N ASN A 140 8.28 24.67 9.66
CA ASN A 140 9.00 24.37 10.92
C ASN A 140 8.09 24.52 12.16
N THR A 141 6.87 24.05 12.10
CA THR A 141 5.93 24.08 13.22
C THR A 141 5.85 22.71 13.85
N LEU A 142 6.50 22.57 15.01
CA LEU A 142 6.39 21.37 15.84
C LEU A 142 4.91 21.19 16.27
N ASP A 143 4.30 20.11 15.85
CA ASP A 143 2.94 19.80 16.27
C ASP A 143 2.95 19.06 17.62
N TRP A 144 2.81 19.85 18.71
CA TRP A 144 2.74 19.32 20.06
C TRP A 144 1.61 18.32 20.27
N LYS A 145 0.50 18.47 19.53
CA LYS A 145 -0.63 17.56 19.62
C LYS A 145 -0.26 16.19 19.04
N ALA A 146 0.45 16.17 17.90
CA ALA A 146 0.96 14.93 17.29
C ALA A 146 1.96 14.22 18.20
N ILE A 147 2.86 14.95 18.87
CA ILE A 147 3.82 14.39 19.84
C ILE A 147 3.07 13.74 21.00
N LEU A 148 2.13 14.45 21.59
CA LEU A 148 1.36 13.99 22.74
C LEU A 148 0.55 12.75 22.39
N LEU A 149 -0.12 12.75 21.24
CA LEU A 149 -0.92 11.63 20.74
C LEU A 149 -0.03 10.40 20.48
N THR A 150 1.10 10.56 19.83
CA THR A 150 2.07 9.50 19.58
C THR A 150 2.61 8.91 20.88
N ALA A 151 2.97 9.76 21.85
CA ALA A 151 3.48 9.32 23.15
C ALA A 151 2.43 8.53 23.95
N ILE A 152 1.17 8.98 23.93
CA ILE A 152 0.07 8.28 24.62
C ILE A 152 -0.17 6.91 23.98
N LEU A 153 -0.27 6.83 22.65
CA LEU A 153 -0.51 5.58 21.94
C LEU A 153 0.64 4.58 22.13
N PHE A 154 1.88 5.07 22.12
CA PHE A 154 3.06 4.24 22.38
C PHE A 154 3.05 3.71 23.81
N SER A 155 2.78 4.57 24.80
CA SER A 155 2.70 4.18 26.21
C SER A 155 1.57 3.18 26.47
N LEU A 156 0.41 3.37 25.85
CA LEU A 156 -0.73 2.45 25.92
C LEU A 156 -0.40 1.08 25.32
N SER A 157 0.22 1.05 24.15
CA SER A 157 0.63 -0.18 23.47
C SER A 157 1.67 -0.94 24.29
N PHE A 158 2.69 -0.24 24.76
CA PHE A 158 3.78 -0.83 25.55
C PHE A 158 3.31 -1.29 26.93
N GLY A 159 2.50 -0.47 27.61
CA GLY A 159 1.92 -0.81 28.92
C GLY A 159 1.02 -2.03 28.85
N TYR A 160 0.17 -2.12 27.84
CA TYR A 160 -0.70 -3.27 27.65
C TYR A 160 0.08 -4.57 27.41
N GLN A 161 1.14 -4.52 26.59
CA GLN A 161 2.01 -5.68 26.34
C GLN A 161 2.71 -6.14 27.62
N ARG A 162 3.14 -5.21 28.46
CA ARG A 162 3.79 -5.53 29.75
C ARG A 162 2.82 -6.19 30.75
N ILE A 163 1.58 -5.70 30.83
CA ILE A 163 0.59 -6.17 31.80
C ILE A 163 -0.05 -7.49 31.37
N LYS A 164 -0.48 -7.60 30.12
CA LYS A 164 -1.25 -8.76 29.63
C LYS A 164 -0.45 -9.79 28.83
N LYS A 165 0.85 -9.56 28.58
CA LYS A 165 1.70 -10.44 27.76
C LYS A 165 1.08 -10.81 26.38
N LYS A 166 0.13 -10.00 25.90
CA LYS A 166 -0.54 -10.16 24.60
C LYS A 166 -0.30 -8.91 23.76
N THR A 167 -0.17 -9.07 22.46
CA THR A 167 -0.09 -7.95 21.51
C THR A 167 -1.40 -7.17 21.50
N PHE A 168 -1.31 -5.85 21.55
CA PHE A 168 -2.48 -4.98 21.42
C PHE A 168 -3.06 -5.12 20.01
N SER A 169 -4.39 -5.24 19.88
CA SER A 169 -5.00 -5.34 18.55
C SER A 169 -4.78 -4.06 17.77
N PRO A 170 -4.18 -4.13 16.55
CA PRO A 170 -3.97 -2.94 15.71
C PRO A 170 -5.26 -2.18 15.41
N ILE A 171 -6.37 -2.90 15.21
CA ILE A 171 -7.69 -2.30 14.93
C ILE A 171 -8.14 -1.43 16.10
N LEU A 172 -7.98 -1.92 17.34
CA LEU A 172 -8.39 -1.19 18.53
C LEU A 172 -7.53 0.06 18.74
N LEU A 173 -6.24 -0.02 18.38
CA LEU A 173 -5.32 1.11 18.41
C LEU A 173 -5.71 2.19 17.40
N ILE A 174 -6.15 1.80 16.20
CA ILE A 174 -6.65 2.72 15.17
C ILE A 174 -7.94 3.41 15.66
N ILE A 175 -8.88 2.68 16.23
CA ILE A 175 -10.14 3.26 16.75
C ILE A 175 -9.86 4.27 17.87
N ILE A 176 -8.97 3.92 18.81
CA ILE A 176 -8.58 4.83 19.90
C ILE A 176 -7.89 6.07 19.34
N SER A 177 -6.95 5.90 18.38
CA SER A 177 -6.25 7.03 17.78
C SER A 177 -7.18 7.96 17.01
N ALA A 178 -8.17 7.41 16.29
CA ALA A 178 -9.18 8.19 15.59
C ALA A 178 -10.06 9.00 16.57
N GLY A 179 -10.54 8.38 17.66
CA GLY A 179 -11.30 9.08 18.70
C GLY A 179 -10.51 10.18 19.38
N MET A 180 -9.24 9.93 19.71
CA MET A 180 -8.36 10.95 20.28
C MET A 180 -8.02 12.06 19.29
N GLY A 181 -7.83 11.72 18.01
CA GLY A 181 -7.64 12.69 16.93
C GLY A 181 -8.81 13.66 16.81
N MET A 182 -10.04 13.17 16.79
CA MET A 182 -11.26 13.99 16.73
C MET A 182 -11.43 14.93 17.94
N LEU A 183 -10.86 14.59 19.10
CA LEU A 183 -10.93 15.43 20.31
C LEU A 183 -9.82 16.49 20.36
N LEU A 184 -8.69 16.27 19.68
CA LEU A 184 -7.51 17.14 19.73
C LEU A 184 -7.42 18.09 18.51
N TYR A 185 -8.00 17.71 17.38
CA TYR A 185 -8.04 18.47 16.13
C TYR A 185 -9.44 18.90 15.74
#